data_c3032ccb884946c97ca2079941bc3d12
#
_entry.id   c3032ccb884946c97ca2079941bc3d12
#
_cell.length_a   1.000
_cell.length_b   1.000
_cell.length_c   1.000
_cell.angle_alpha   90.00
_cell.angle_beta   90.00
_cell.angle_gamma   90.00
#
_symmetry.space_group_name_H-M   'P 1'
#
loop_
_entity.id
_entity.type
_entity.pdbx_description
1 polymer ?
#
loop_
_entity_poly.entity_id
_entity_poly.type
_entity_poly.pdbx_seq_one_letter_code
_entity_poly.pdbx_strand_id
1 'polypeptide(L)'
;QVKLTVAASVAFGHFRLLPLLASFRDQEPGVDLRVISEDSWAAPDDRQIDLAVRYGKPPFRGMRVVGALEERIIPVCAPQMAQRLGSLTLSDLAHRSDIQKIDSASPEPSWLNWAGWFQQLGWRGSFEAAKLHFSSYSDAAYAAMNGEGVALGWTHLLERPLADGRLTAMDLPALSPKERHYILIPDRRQPTPAVEAFSRWLASGSPEPTERYRDQVEV
;
A
#
# COMPACT_ATOMS: atom_id res chain seq x y z
N GLN A 1 -5.09 -30.59 -8.87
CA GLN A 1 -4.65 -29.22 -8.55
C GLN A 1 -5.88 -28.38 -8.22
N VAL A 2 -5.84 -27.68 -7.09
CA VAL A 2 -6.87 -26.75 -6.67
C VAL A 2 -6.56 -25.38 -7.30
N LYS A 3 -7.51 -24.83 -8.07
CA LYS A 3 -7.33 -23.49 -8.66
C LYS A 3 -7.71 -22.42 -7.64
N LEU A 4 -6.88 -21.37 -7.55
CA LEU A 4 -7.13 -20.18 -6.72
C LEU A 4 -6.87 -18.93 -7.56
N THR A 5 -7.91 -18.13 -7.76
CA THR A 5 -7.81 -16.84 -8.47
C THR A 5 -7.87 -15.70 -7.46
N VAL A 6 -6.79 -14.92 -7.37
CA VAL A 6 -6.63 -13.78 -6.47
C VAL A 6 -6.58 -12.50 -7.29
N ALA A 7 -7.38 -11.51 -6.91
CA ALA A 7 -7.35 -10.17 -7.50
C ALA A 7 -6.79 -9.15 -6.49
N ALA A 8 -5.99 -8.23 -6.96
CA ALA A 8 -5.43 -7.14 -6.15
C ALA A 8 -5.16 -5.90 -7.01
N SER A 9 -4.92 -4.74 -6.37
CA SER A 9 -4.37 -3.59 -7.08
C SER A 9 -2.99 -3.92 -7.66
N VAL A 10 -2.59 -3.19 -8.70
CA VAL A 10 -1.25 -3.35 -9.30
C VAL A 10 -0.17 -3.14 -8.24
N ALA A 11 -0.30 -2.12 -7.41
CA ALA A 11 0.65 -1.84 -6.34
C ALA A 11 0.74 -2.97 -5.30
N PHE A 12 -0.39 -3.49 -4.84
CA PHE A 12 -0.40 -4.62 -3.91
C PHE A 12 0.21 -5.88 -4.53
N GLY A 13 -0.09 -6.14 -5.79
CA GLY A 13 0.54 -7.20 -6.57
C GLY A 13 2.07 -7.08 -6.57
N HIS A 14 2.60 -5.92 -6.97
CA HIS A 14 4.03 -5.68 -7.11
C HIS A 14 4.79 -5.68 -5.78
N PHE A 15 4.27 -5.01 -4.77
CA PHE A 15 5.03 -4.76 -3.55
C PHE A 15 4.78 -5.77 -2.44
N ARG A 16 3.63 -6.45 -2.44
CA ARG A 16 3.26 -7.42 -1.40
C ARG A 16 3.15 -8.84 -1.91
N LEU A 17 2.42 -9.09 -2.99
CA LEU A 17 2.20 -10.46 -3.45
C LEU A 17 3.45 -11.06 -4.09
N LEU A 18 3.94 -10.44 -5.17
CA LEU A 18 5.05 -11.01 -5.95
C LEU A 18 6.31 -11.32 -5.10
N PRO A 19 6.74 -10.45 -4.17
CA PRO A 19 7.91 -10.76 -3.36
C PRO A 19 7.76 -11.96 -2.43
N LEU A 20 6.54 -12.33 -2.08
CA LEU A 20 6.24 -13.39 -1.11
C LEU A 20 5.67 -14.66 -1.74
N LEU A 21 5.29 -14.63 -3.02
CA LEU A 21 4.61 -15.76 -3.69
C LEU A 21 5.38 -17.07 -3.64
N ALA A 22 6.71 -17.03 -3.68
CA ALA A 22 7.52 -18.24 -3.58
C ALA A 22 7.24 -18.99 -2.28
N SER A 23 7.16 -18.27 -1.15
CA SER A 23 6.89 -18.88 0.16
C SER A 23 5.49 -19.52 0.24
N PHE A 24 4.50 -18.92 -0.40
CA PHE A 24 3.16 -19.53 -0.48
C PHE A 24 3.16 -20.80 -1.30
N ARG A 25 3.82 -20.79 -2.46
CA ARG A 25 3.91 -21.96 -3.34
C ARG A 25 4.66 -23.12 -2.70
N ASP A 26 5.66 -22.83 -1.87
CA ASP A 26 6.40 -23.84 -1.11
C ASP A 26 5.52 -24.48 -0.02
N GLN A 27 4.64 -23.70 0.61
CA GLN A 27 3.70 -24.18 1.63
C GLN A 27 2.52 -24.94 1.02
N GLU A 28 2.05 -24.52 -0.15
CA GLU A 28 0.85 -25.02 -0.82
C GLU A 28 1.15 -25.47 -2.28
N PRO A 29 1.99 -26.49 -2.49
CA PRO A 29 2.45 -26.90 -3.83
C PRO A 29 1.33 -27.48 -4.71
N GLY A 30 0.18 -27.83 -4.11
CA GLY A 30 -0.99 -28.35 -4.83
C GLY A 30 -1.92 -27.26 -5.39
N VAL A 31 -1.64 -25.98 -5.11
CA VAL A 31 -2.46 -24.86 -5.55
C VAL A 31 -1.95 -24.29 -6.87
N ASP A 32 -2.84 -24.24 -7.86
CA ASP A 32 -2.65 -23.51 -9.13
C ASP A 32 -3.14 -22.08 -8.95
N LEU A 33 -2.20 -21.15 -8.74
CA LEU A 33 -2.49 -19.76 -8.40
C LEU A 33 -2.52 -18.89 -9.64
N ARG A 34 -3.65 -18.18 -9.82
CA ARG A 34 -3.81 -17.10 -10.79
C ARG A 34 -3.91 -15.76 -10.07
N VAL A 35 -3.05 -14.81 -10.41
CA VAL A 35 -3.09 -13.43 -9.89
C VAL A 35 -3.58 -12.48 -10.97
N ILE A 36 -4.58 -11.67 -10.62
CA ILE A 36 -5.12 -10.60 -11.45
C ILE A 36 -4.74 -9.27 -10.77
N SER A 37 -3.94 -8.46 -11.45
CA SER A 37 -3.49 -7.15 -10.95
C SER A 37 -4.13 -6.04 -11.75
N GLU A 38 -5.00 -5.26 -11.12
CA GLU A 38 -5.78 -4.17 -11.74
C GLU A 38 -6.10 -3.07 -10.75
N ASP A 39 -6.04 -1.83 -11.19
CA ASP A 39 -6.45 -0.67 -10.38
C ASP A 39 -7.93 -0.31 -10.58
N SER A 40 -8.54 -0.74 -11.68
CA SER A 40 -9.99 -0.59 -11.91
C SER A 40 -10.73 -1.87 -11.51
N TRP A 41 -11.64 -1.75 -10.57
CA TRP A 41 -12.43 -2.88 -10.11
C TRP A 41 -13.72 -3.02 -10.93
N ALA A 42 -13.79 -4.02 -11.78
CA ALA A 42 -15.07 -4.50 -12.30
C ALA A 42 -15.70 -5.47 -11.29
N ALA A 43 -17.05 -5.54 -11.25
CA ALA A 43 -17.74 -6.41 -10.31
C ALA A 43 -17.27 -7.87 -10.38
N PRO A 44 -17.25 -8.61 -9.25
CA PRO A 44 -16.66 -9.96 -9.16
C PRO A 44 -17.29 -11.00 -10.06
N ASP A 45 -18.53 -10.78 -10.53
CA ASP A 45 -19.37 -11.79 -11.18
C ASP A 45 -18.81 -12.31 -12.52
N ASP A 46 -17.95 -11.54 -13.20
CA ASP A 46 -17.48 -11.91 -14.54
C ASP A 46 -16.15 -12.69 -14.57
N ARG A 47 -15.44 -12.83 -13.44
CA ARG A 47 -14.03 -13.27 -13.47
C ARG A 47 -13.67 -14.48 -12.61
N GLN A 48 -14.63 -15.13 -11.99
CA GLN A 48 -14.36 -16.29 -11.11
C GLN A 48 -13.25 -16.02 -10.07
N ILE A 49 -13.27 -14.83 -9.47
CA ILE A 49 -12.35 -14.45 -8.39
C ILE A 49 -12.73 -15.22 -7.13
N ASP A 50 -11.77 -15.86 -6.50
CA ASP A 50 -11.95 -16.58 -5.24
C ASP A 50 -11.63 -15.72 -4.02
N LEU A 51 -10.65 -14.80 -4.18
CA LEU A 51 -10.22 -13.88 -3.15
C LEU A 51 -9.77 -12.56 -3.80
N ALA A 52 -10.04 -11.45 -3.14
CA ALA A 52 -9.52 -10.14 -3.54
C ALA A 52 -8.89 -9.40 -2.38
N VAL A 53 -7.90 -8.55 -2.68
CA VAL A 53 -7.35 -7.60 -1.72
C VAL A 53 -7.62 -6.20 -2.23
N ARG A 54 -8.33 -5.38 -1.42
CA ARG A 54 -8.66 -4.00 -1.77
C ARG A 54 -8.35 -3.04 -0.63
N TYR A 55 -7.79 -1.90 -0.99
CA TYR A 55 -7.64 -0.78 -0.08
C TYR A 55 -8.90 0.09 -0.09
N GLY A 56 -9.38 0.46 1.10
CA GLY A 56 -10.57 1.30 1.20
C GLY A 56 -11.33 1.09 2.50
N LYS A 57 -12.65 1.29 2.42
CA LYS A 57 -13.60 1.08 3.52
C LYS A 57 -14.73 0.15 3.06
N PRO A 58 -15.17 -0.79 3.93
CA PRO A 58 -16.39 -1.54 3.66
C PRO A 58 -17.64 -0.62 3.68
N PRO A 59 -18.75 -1.02 3.03
CA PRO A 59 -18.95 -2.30 2.37
C PRO A 59 -18.37 -2.36 0.96
N PHE A 60 -17.95 -3.55 0.54
CA PHE A 60 -17.54 -3.83 -0.84
C PHE A 60 -18.64 -4.65 -1.54
N ARG A 61 -19.22 -4.10 -2.60
CA ARG A 61 -20.37 -4.70 -3.28
C ARG A 61 -20.07 -6.13 -3.74
N GLY A 62 -20.92 -7.07 -3.33
CA GLY A 62 -20.82 -8.48 -3.71
C GLY A 62 -19.68 -9.24 -3.02
N MET A 63 -19.01 -8.63 -2.05
CA MET A 63 -17.87 -9.19 -1.34
C MET A 63 -18.01 -9.01 0.17
N ARG A 64 -17.58 -9.99 0.95
CA ARG A 64 -17.49 -9.91 2.40
C ARG A 64 -16.03 -9.89 2.87
N VAL A 65 -15.80 -9.18 3.96
CA VAL A 65 -14.49 -9.07 4.59
C VAL A 65 -14.17 -10.34 5.38
N VAL A 66 -13.00 -10.91 5.16
CA VAL A 66 -12.46 -12.05 5.92
C VAL A 66 -11.15 -11.71 6.64
N GLY A 67 -10.55 -10.57 6.34
CA GLY A 67 -9.34 -10.08 7.01
C GLY A 67 -9.06 -8.63 6.65
N ALA A 68 -8.16 -8.01 7.42
CA ALA A 68 -7.73 -6.64 7.17
C ALA A 68 -6.26 -6.47 7.55
N LEU A 69 -5.54 -5.66 6.78
CA LEU A 69 -4.17 -5.24 7.01
C LEU A 69 -4.16 -3.73 7.22
N GLU A 70 -3.64 -3.30 8.37
CA GLU A 70 -3.56 -1.87 8.70
C GLU A 70 -2.51 -1.17 7.87
N GLU A 71 -2.63 0.16 7.77
CA GLU A 71 -1.67 1.00 7.07
C GLU A 71 -1.26 2.22 7.88
N ARG A 72 -0.07 2.70 7.57
CA ARG A 72 0.41 4.02 7.96
C ARG A 72 0.90 4.73 6.71
N ILE A 73 0.58 6.01 6.61
CA ILE A 73 0.96 6.84 5.46
C ILE A 73 1.97 7.89 5.92
N ILE A 74 3.18 7.80 5.38
CA ILE A 74 4.30 8.68 5.72
C ILE A 74 5.05 9.06 4.43
N PRO A 75 5.63 10.26 4.34
CA PRO A 75 6.50 10.61 3.23
C PRO A 75 7.69 9.66 3.12
N VAL A 76 7.97 9.20 1.91
CA VAL A 76 9.08 8.30 1.58
C VAL A 76 9.88 8.82 0.40
N CYS A 77 11.17 8.54 0.35
CA CYS A 77 12.03 8.87 -0.77
C CYS A 77 13.23 7.90 -0.84
N ALA A 78 14.04 8.02 -1.89
CA ALA A 78 15.31 7.31 -1.96
C ALA A 78 16.25 7.75 -0.81
N PRO A 79 17.06 6.84 -0.22
CA PRO A 79 17.95 7.17 0.90
C PRO A 79 18.89 8.35 0.62
N GLN A 80 19.42 8.45 -0.60
CA GLN A 80 20.32 9.56 -0.99
C GLN A 80 19.60 10.91 -0.96
N MET A 81 18.32 10.93 -1.30
CA MET A 81 17.49 12.14 -1.21
C MET A 81 17.26 12.53 0.25
N ALA A 82 16.94 11.56 1.11
CA ALA A 82 16.78 11.81 2.54
C ALA A 82 18.05 12.38 3.17
N GLN A 83 19.22 11.85 2.83
CA GLN A 83 20.51 12.39 3.28
C GLN A 83 20.73 13.83 2.81
N ARG A 84 20.42 14.14 1.56
CA ARG A 84 20.56 15.49 0.99
C ARG A 84 19.61 16.50 1.64
N LEU A 85 18.36 16.09 1.91
CA LEU A 85 17.35 16.95 2.51
C LEU A 85 17.58 17.18 4.01
N GLY A 86 18.21 16.24 4.70
CA GLY A 86 18.45 16.30 6.14
C GLY A 86 17.16 16.20 6.95
N SER A 87 17.21 16.69 8.17
CA SER A 87 16.01 16.76 9.02
C SER A 87 15.06 17.82 8.51
N LEU A 88 13.79 17.45 8.37
CA LEU A 88 12.73 18.34 7.88
C LEU A 88 11.64 18.46 8.93
N THR A 89 11.08 19.65 9.02
CA THR A 89 9.79 19.88 9.69
C THR A 89 8.64 19.69 8.69
N LEU A 90 7.42 19.58 9.19
CA LEU A 90 6.22 19.55 8.34
C LEU A 90 6.09 20.86 7.53
N SER A 91 6.51 21.99 8.11
CA SER A 91 6.54 23.29 7.42
C SER A 91 7.56 23.30 6.28
N ASP A 92 8.74 22.69 6.47
CA ASP A 92 9.73 22.55 5.39
C ASP A 92 9.16 21.73 4.24
N LEU A 93 8.54 20.59 4.54
CA LEU A 93 7.89 19.78 3.53
C LEU A 93 6.78 20.55 2.80
N ALA A 94 6.02 21.38 3.53
CA ALA A 94 4.96 22.17 2.92
C ALA A 94 5.50 23.24 1.94
N HIS A 95 6.54 23.99 2.33
CA HIS A 95 6.89 25.24 1.65
C HIS A 95 8.21 25.22 0.85
N ARG A 96 9.11 24.25 1.07
CA ARG A 96 10.38 24.20 0.33
C ARG A 96 10.14 23.81 -1.13
N SER A 97 10.47 24.71 -2.03
CA SER A 97 10.29 24.51 -3.49
C SER A 97 11.33 23.54 -4.11
N ASP A 98 12.42 23.25 -3.39
CA ASP A 98 13.44 22.27 -3.78
C ASP A 98 13.05 20.83 -3.40
N ILE A 99 11.96 20.64 -2.64
CA ILE A 99 11.42 19.32 -2.35
C ILE A 99 10.39 18.97 -3.43
N GLN A 100 10.81 18.17 -4.40
CA GLN A 100 9.89 17.64 -5.42
C GLN A 100 8.93 16.63 -4.81
N LYS A 101 7.64 16.98 -4.76
CA LYS A 101 6.57 16.05 -4.36
C LYS A 101 6.07 15.26 -5.57
N ILE A 102 5.75 13.99 -5.34
CA ILE A 102 5.17 13.08 -6.33
C ILE A 102 3.76 12.74 -5.88
N ASP A 103 2.78 12.95 -6.75
CA ASP A 103 1.40 12.50 -6.56
C ASP A 103 1.04 11.37 -7.52
N SER A 104 0.12 10.54 -7.10
CA SER A 104 -0.54 9.56 -7.96
C SER A 104 -2.04 9.79 -7.99
N ALA A 105 -2.61 9.84 -9.19
CA ALA A 105 -4.05 9.89 -9.39
C ALA A 105 -4.58 8.45 -9.40
N SER A 106 -5.06 7.96 -8.27
CA SER A 106 -5.77 6.69 -8.25
C SER A 106 -7.25 6.90 -8.62
N PRO A 107 -7.86 6.01 -9.41
CA PRO A 107 -9.30 6.01 -9.62
C PRO A 107 -10.09 5.70 -8.33
N GLU A 108 -9.44 5.11 -7.33
CA GLU A 108 -10.03 4.79 -6.02
C GLU A 108 -9.89 5.99 -5.08
N PRO A 109 -11.01 6.58 -4.59
CA PRO A 109 -10.98 7.78 -3.74
C PRO A 109 -10.28 7.59 -2.39
N SER A 110 -10.08 6.34 -1.98
CA SER A 110 -9.43 5.99 -0.71
C SER A 110 -7.94 6.28 -0.68
N TRP A 111 -7.29 6.35 -1.84
CA TRP A 111 -5.88 6.69 -1.95
C TRP A 111 -5.68 8.20 -1.80
N LEU A 112 -4.87 8.58 -0.82
CA LEU A 112 -4.60 9.99 -0.56
C LEU A 112 -3.57 10.56 -1.53
N ASN A 113 -3.80 11.80 -1.93
CA ASN A 113 -2.81 12.70 -2.49
C ASN A 113 -2.23 13.60 -1.38
N TRP A 114 -1.25 14.43 -1.72
CA TRP A 114 -0.63 15.35 -0.76
C TRP A 114 -1.64 16.29 -0.10
N ALA A 115 -2.62 16.81 -0.83
CA ALA A 115 -3.65 17.68 -0.27
C ALA A 115 -4.46 16.96 0.82
N GLY A 116 -4.91 15.74 0.54
CA GLY A 116 -5.65 14.92 1.50
C GLY A 116 -4.81 14.54 2.72
N TRP A 117 -3.53 14.26 2.53
CA TRP A 117 -2.62 13.92 3.62
C TRP A 117 -2.39 15.11 4.56
N PHE A 118 -2.06 16.29 4.03
CA PHE A 118 -1.93 17.51 4.82
C PHE A 118 -3.23 17.84 5.57
N GLN A 119 -4.37 17.74 4.88
CA GLN A 119 -5.67 18.00 5.49
C GLN A 119 -5.96 17.07 6.66
N GLN A 120 -5.69 15.77 6.52
CA GLN A 120 -5.94 14.79 7.58
C GLN A 120 -4.97 14.93 8.76
N LEU A 121 -3.76 15.46 8.56
CA LEU A 121 -2.86 15.87 9.64
C LEU A 121 -3.27 17.15 10.35
N GLY A 122 -4.34 17.84 9.89
CA GLY A 122 -4.78 19.11 10.46
C GLY A 122 -3.98 20.33 9.98
N TRP A 123 -3.19 20.19 8.92
CA TRP A 123 -2.48 21.32 8.31
C TRP A 123 -3.46 22.33 7.73
N ARG A 124 -3.34 23.60 8.15
CA ARG A 124 -4.25 24.67 7.73
C ARG A 124 -3.59 25.73 6.85
N GLY A 125 -2.28 25.62 6.63
CA GLY A 125 -1.51 26.51 5.78
C GLY A 125 -1.56 26.13 4.30
N SER A 126 -0.98 26.96 3.46
CA SER A 126 -0.67 26.62 2.09
C SER A 126 0.43 25.55 2.04
N PHE A 127 0.60 24.92 0.91
CA PHE A 127 1.72 24.03 0.63
C PHE A 127 2.04 24.04 -0.88
N GLU A 128 3.31 23.83 -1.20
CA GLU A 128 3.76 23.64 -2.59
C GLU A 128 3.15 22.36 -3.14
N ALA A 129 2.42 22.47 -4.25
CA ALA A 129 1.81 21.32 -4.90
C ALA A 129 2.86 20.37 -5.49
N ALA A 130 2.49 19.13 -5.68
CA ALA A 130 3.30 18.19 -6.46
C ALA A 130 3.44 18.69 -7.90
N LYS A 131 4.63 18.52 -8.48
CA LYS A 131 4.92 18.86 -9.88
C LYS A 131 5.11 17.61 -10.75
N LEU A 132 5.13 16.44 -10.13
CA LEU A 132 5.25 15.15 -10.80
C LEU A 132 4.04 14.30 -10.43
N HIS A 133 3.31 13.84 -11.46
CA HIS A 133 2.06 13.13 -11.30
C HIS A 133 2.08 11.85 -12.12
N PHE A 134 1.62 10.75 -11.52
CA PHE A 134 1.46 9.47 -12.18
C PHE A 134 0.00 9.01 -12.12
N SER A 135 -0.44 8.25 -13.10
CA SER A 135 -1.76 7.61 -13.10
C SER A 135 -1.82 6.35 -12.23
N SER A 136 -0.67 5.85 -11.77
CA SER A 136 -0.52 4.63 -11.00
C SER A 136 0.33 4.89 -9.75
N TYR A 137 -0.08 4.33 -8.61
CA TYR A 137 0.71 4.39 -7.39
C TYR A 137 2.04 3.65 -7.52
N SER A 138 2.06 2.54 -8.25
CA SER A 138 3.31 1.80 -8.50
C SER A 138 4.37 2.66 -9.16
N ASP A 139 3.99 3.45 -10.17
CA ASP A 139 4.91 4.33 -10.88
C ASP A 139 5.41 5.46 -9.97
N ALA A 140 4.54 6.03 -9.13
CA ALA A 140 4.93 7.03 -8.15
C ALA A 140 5.95 6.47 -7.14
N ALA A 141 5.74 5.24 -6.64
CA ALA A 141 6.67 4.58 -5.75
C ALA A 141 8.02 4.28 -6.41
N TYR A 142 8.01 3.80 -7.65
CA TYR A 142 9.25 3.58 -8.42
C TYR A 142 9.99 4.89 -8.72
N ALA A 143 9.27 5.96 -9.04
CA ALA A 143 9.89 7.28 -9.21
C ALA A 143 10.57 7.76 -7.92
N ALA A 144 9.95 7.55 -6.76
CA ALA A 144 10.57 7.85 -5.46
C ALA A 144 11.81 7.00 -5.21
N MET A 145 11.79 5.69 -5.52
CA MET A 145 12.97 4.81 -5.43
C MET A 145 14.12 5.27 -6.33
N ASN A 146 13.80 5.83 -7.49
CA ASN A 146 14.78 6.37 -8.43
C ASN A 146 15.29 7.78 -8.05
N GLY A 147 14.81 8.35 -6.95
CA GLY A 147 15.28 9.66 -6.49
C GLY A 147 14.62 10.86 -7.17
N GLU A 148 13.50 10.66 -7.86
CA GLU A 148 12.78 11.73 -8.57
C GLU A 148 12.03 12.69 -7.62
N GLY A 149 11.76 12.25 -6.38
CA GLY A 149 11.06 13.08 -5.42
C GLY A 149 10.63 12.33 -4.16
N VAL A 150 9.78 12.98 -3.41
CA VAL A 150 9.15 12.47 -2.19
C VAL A 150 7.70 12.07 -2.52
N ALA A 151 7.35 10.83 -2.25
CA ALA A 151 5.99 10.30 -2.40
C ALA A 151 5.36 10.00 -1.05
N LEU A 152 4.03 9.88 -1.02
CA LEU A 152 3.35 9.30 0.12
C LEU A 152 3.55 7.79 0.11
N GLY A 153 4.01 7.22 1.22
CA GLY A 153 4.26 5.79 1.38
C GLY A 153 3.24 5.15 2.30
N TRP A 154 2.51 4.17 1.78
CA TRP A 154 1.76 3.21 2.58
C TRP A 154 2.77 2.19 3.09
N THR A 155 3.15 2.30 4.36
CA THR A 155 4.35 1.62 4.89
C THR A 155 4.22 0.10 4.89
N HIS A 156 3.02 -0.41 5.10
CA HIS A 156 2.77 -1.85 5.06
C HIS A 156 2.87 -2.39 3.62
N LEU A 157 2.28 -1.64 2.67
CA LEU A 157 2.40 -1.94 1.24
C LEU A 157 3.86 -1.91 0.77
N LEU A 158 4.64 -0.91 1.21
CA LEU A 158 6.03 -0.68 0.82
C LEU A 158 7.05 -1.31 1.77
N GLU A 159 6.64 -2.23 2.63
CA GLU A 159 7.51 -2.86 3.62
C GLU A 159 8.80 -3.40 3.01
N ARG A 160 8.72 -4.09 1.89
CA ARG A 160 9.89 -4.66 1.21
C ARG A 160 10.85 -3.60 0.69
N PRO A 161 10.44 -2.59 -0.09
CA PRO A 161 11.30 -1.48 -0.49
C PRO A 161 11.91 -0.70 0.67
N LEU A 162 11.20 -0.59 1.79
CA LEU A 162 11.73 0.04 3.01
C LEU A 162 12.76 -0.84 3.70
N ALA A 163 12.51 -2.14 3.80
CA ALA A 163 13.41 -3.10 4.45
C ALA A 163 14.72 -3.30 3.67
N ASP A 164 14.65 -3.34 2.33
CA ASP A 164 15.82 -3.54 1.48
C ASP A 164 16.56 -2.24 1.11
N GLY A 165 16.12 -1.10 1.64
CA GLY A 165 16.80 0.19 1.51
C GLY A 165 16.63 0.90 0.16
N ARG A 166 15.67 0.48 -0.66
CA ARG A 166 15.31 1.22 -1.88
C ARG A 166 14.52 2.49 -1.58
N LEU A 167 13.77 2.47 -0.48
CA LEU A 167 13.09 3.63 0.09
C LEU A 167 13.48 3.81 1.54
N THR A 168 13.35 5.02 2.02
CA THR A 168 13.40 5.35 3.44
C THR A 168 12.20 6.20 3.82
N ALA A 169 11.61 5.92 4.99
CA ALA A 169 10.59 6.78 5.57
C ALA A 169 11.27 8.02 6.15
N MET A 170 10.69 9.17 5.89
CA MET A 170 11.18 10.44 6.44
C MET A 170 10.74 10.58 7.90
N ASP A 171 11.55 11.26 8.70
CA ASP A 171 11.21 11.58 10.09
C ASP A 171 10.19 12.73 10.13
N LEU A 172 8.95 12.40 9.80
CA LEU A 172 7.81 13.29 9.68
C LEU A 172 6.56 12.62 10.28
N PRO A 173 5.52 13.37 10.62
CA PRO A 173 4.28 12.79 11.14
C PRO A 173 3.71 11.74 10.21
N ALA A 174 3.34 10.58 10.76
CA ALA A 174 2.65 9.53 10.04
C ALA A 174 1.14 9.63 10.26
N LEU A 175 0.37 9.40 9.21
CA LEU A 175 -1.08 9.29 9.28
C LEU A 175 -1.49 7.83 9.43
N SER A 176 -2.36 7.53 10.40
CA SER A 176 -3.03 6.23 10.51
C SER A 176 -4.42 6.33 9.89
N PRO A 177 -4.60 5.91 8.63
CA PRO A 177 -5.87 6.06 7.95
C PRO A 177 -6.92 5.10 8.54
N LYS A 178 -8.20 5.43 8.36
CA LYS A 178 -9.31 4.51 8.66
C LYS A 178 -9.46 3.42 7.60
N GLU A 179 -8.95 3.66 6.42
CA GLU A 179 -8.87 2.72 5.32
C GLU A 179 -7.82 1.65 5.62
N ARG A 180 -8.09 0.43 5.13
CA ARG A 180 -7.19 -0.72 5.26
C ARG A 180 -7.13 -1.49 3.95
N HIS A 181 -6.13 -2.34 3.81
CA HIS A 181 -6.20 -3.40 2.81
C HIS A 181 -7.09 -4.51 3.35
N TYR A 182 -8.25 -4.72 2.73
CA TYR A 182 -9.19 -5.76 3.14
C TYR A 182 -9.03 -7.00 2.28
N ILE A 183 -9.01 -8.15 2.93
CA ILE A 183 -9.07 -9.46 2.30
C ILE A 183 -10.55 -9.80 2.15
N LEU A 184 -10.98 -10.03 0.93
CA LEU A 184 -12.37 -10.15 0.53
C LEU A 184 -12.62 -11.48 -0.18
N ILE A 185 -13.79 -12.06 0.06
CA ILE A 185 -14.29 -13.20 -0.73
C ILE A 185 -15.70 -12.90 -1.22
N PRO A 186 -16.14 -13.49 -2.35
CA PRO A 186 -17.52 -13.30 -2.83
C PRO A 186 -18.56 -13.71 -1.80
N ASP A 187 -19.62 -12.91 -1.62
CA ASP A 187 -20.66 -13.11 -0.61
C ASP A 187 -21.31 -14.49 -0.66
N ARG A 188 -21.52 -15.00 -1.87
CA ARG A 188 -22.23 -16.26 -2.12
C ARG A 188 -21.34 -17.50 -2.09
N ARG A 189 -20.02 -17.34 -1.86
CA ARG A 189 -19.07 -18.46 -1.82
C ARG A 189 -18.64 -18.76 -0.40
N GLN A 190 -18.58 -20.05 -0.08
CA GLN A 190 -17.86 -20.51 1.12
C GLN A 190 -16.36 -20.54 0.80
N PRO A 191 -15.50 -20.12 1.77
CA PRO A 191 -14.07 -20.21 1.58
C PRO A 191 -13.65 -21.67 1.40
N THR A 192 -12.84 -21.91 0.38
CA THR A 192 -12.19 -23.21 0.21
C THR A 192 -10.95 -23.30 1.09
N PRO A 193 -10.40 -24.50 1.36
CA PRO A 193 -9.15 -24.62 2.09
C PRO A 193 -7.99 -23.80 1.48
N ALA A 194 -7.94 -23.68 0.15
CA ALA A 194 -6.94 -22.85 -0.53
C ALA A 194 -7.12 -21.35 -0.26
N VAL A 195 -8.38 -20.87 -0.23
CA VAL A 195 -8.70 -19.47 0.14
C VAL A 195 -8.32 -19.20 1.59
N GLU A 196 -8.62 -20.12 2.50
CA GLU A 196 -8.25 -19.99 3.91
C GLU A 196 -6.74 -20.00 4.12
N ALA A 197 -6.02 -20.90 3.43
CA ALA A 197 -4.55 -20.97 3.47
C ALA A 197 -3.93 -19.67 2.96
N PHE A 198 -4.42 -19.15 1.82
CA PHE A 198 -3.92 -17.91 1.25
C PHE A 198 -4.22 -16.71 2.16
N SER A 199 -5.42 -16.62 2.73
CA SER A 199 -5.79 -15.55 3.65
C SER A 199 -4.91 -15.55 4.90
N ARG A 200 -4.65 -16.71 5.50
CA ARG A 200 -3.73 -16.86 6.65
C ARG A 200 -2.31 -16.48 6.30
N TRP A 201 -1.81 -16.97 5.16
CA TRP A 201 -0.47 -16.63 4.68
C TRP A 201 -0.31 -15.13 4.46
N LEU A 202 -1.30 -14.48 3.86
CA LEU A 202 -1.29 -13.04 3.63
C LEU A 202 -1.26 -12.25 4.95
N ALA A 203 -2.01 -12.70 5.94
CA ALA A 203 -2.04 -12.10 7.27
C ALA A 203 -0.75 -12.36 8.08
N SER A 204 -0.14 -13.54 7.93
CA SER A 204 1.09 -13.93 8.64
C SER A 204 2.37 -13.39 8.01
N GLY A 205 2.33 -13.06 6.71
CA GLY A 205 3.45 -12.46 5.98
C GLY A 205 3.70 -10.98 6.32
N SER A 206 2.98 -10.46 7.30
CA SER A 206 3.28 -9.18 7.93
C SER A 206 4.21 -9.45 9.11
N PRO A 207 5.52 -9.18 9.03
CA PRO A 207 6.33 -9.18 10.22
C PRO A 207 5.71 -8.19 11.21
N GLU A 208 5.72 -8.53 12.49
CA GLU A 208 5.45 -7.60 13.58
C GLU A 208 6.20 -6.29 13.27
N PRO A 209 5.59 -5.11 13.49
CA PRO A 209 6.26 -3.84 13.26
C PRO A 209 7.62 -3.90 13.93
N THR A 210 8.69 -3.80 13.15
CA THR A 210 10.04 -3.78 13.69
C THR A 210 10.09 -2.71 14.78
N GLU A 211 10.70 -3.00 15.92
CA GLU A 211 10.77 -2.13 17.12
C GLU A 211 11.18 -0.67 16.82
N ARG A 212 11.79 -0.42 15.67
CA ARG A 212 12.16 0.93 15.20
C ARG A 212 10.96 1.89 15.04
N TYR A 213 9.73 1.40 14.95
CA TYR A 213 8.54 2.23 14.77
C TYR A 213 7.63 2.28 15.99
N ARG A 214 7.94 1.51 17.07
CA ARG A 214 7.18 1.54 18.34
C ARG A 214 7.42 2.81 19.14
N ASP A 215 8.60 3.41 19.05
CA ASP A 215 9.00 4.55 19.91
C ASP A 215 8.49 5.92 19.42
N GLN A 216 7.76 5.99 18.31
CA GLN A 216 7.20 7.25 17.77
C GLN A 216 5.70 7.42 18.03
N VAL A 217 5.07 6.58 18.85
CA VAL A 217 3.61 6.55 19.07
C VAL A 217 3.19 7.14 20.41
N GLU A 218 4.11 7.53 21.30
CA GLU A 218 3.76 8.23 22.52
C GLU A 218 4.27 9.67 22.49
N VAL A 219 3.47 10.59 21.97
CA VAL A 219 3.27 11.97 22.49
C VAL A 219 1.95 12.49 21.96
#